data_99964fc7ab89a3d9cd7d2ac6c572e968
#
_entry.id   99964fc7ab89a3d9cd7d2ac6c572e968
#
_cell.length_a   1.000
_cell.length_b   1.000
_cell.length_c   1.000
_cell.angle_alpha   90.00
_cell.angle_beta   90.00
_cell.angle_gamma   90.00
#
_symmetry.space_group_name_H-M   'P 1'
#
loop_
_entity.id
_entity.type
_entity.pdbx_description
1 polymer ?
#
loop_
_entity_poly.entity_id
_entity_poly.type
_entity_poly.pdbx_seq_one_letter_code
_entity_poly.pdbx_strand_id
1 'polypeptide(L)'
;DIRNGVDVHQYTADIIGCSRQEAKPHTFKPLYGGMSGTDNEKKYYSAFLKKYPDIKVWHEKLQDEAIRRKVVTLPTGRQYAFPKAERMPWGGSSFSTQIKNYPVQGFATADIVPLACIGIQELLEKHKTKSLLINTVHDSIVADVFPGEEHRVAFCLNSGCLGVIQRMKDMYGIDFNIPLDVELKVGSNWLDTKVYA
;
A
#
# COMPACT_ATOMS: atom_id res chain seq x y z
N ASP A 1 13.87 -1.12 -7.91
CA ASP A 1 13.53 0.23 -8.39
C ASP A 1 13.27 1.19 -7.22
N ILE A 2 12.32 0.92 -6.32
CA ILE A 2 11.98 1.80 -5.18
C ILE A 2 13.21 2.15 -4.34
N ARG A 3 14.04 1.16 -3.96
CA ARG A 3 15.28 1.40 -3.21
C ARG A 3 16.30 2.28 -3.93
N ASN A 4 16.22 2.32 -5.24
CA ASN A 4 17.12 3.12 -6.09
C ASN A 4 16.53 4.49 -6.44
N GLY A 5 15.42 4.89 -5.82
CA GLY A 5 14.77 6.18 -6.04
C GLY A 5 14.15 6.35 -7.43
N VAL A 6 13.83 5.26 -8.13
CA VAL A 6 13.20 5.32 -9.45
C VAL A 6 11.77 5.82 -9.31
N ASP A 7 11.44 6.94 -9.95
CA ASP A 7 10.06 7.40 -10.07
C ASP A 7 9.29 6.52 -11.06
N VAL A 8 8.58 5.53 -10.51
CA VAL A 8 7.84 4.54 -11.31
C VAL A 8 6.70 5.16 -12.12
N HIS A 9 6.14 6.28 -11.68
CA HIS A 9 5.08 6.99 -12.42
C HIS A 9 5.66 7.75 -13.60
N GLN A 10 6.82 8.39 -13.43
CA GLN A 10 7.50 9.06 -14.54
C GLN A 10 7.98 8.02 -15.57
N TYR A 11 8.57 6.92 -15.14
CA TYR A 11 8.94 5.82 -16.03
C TYR A 11 7.74 5.30 -16.84
N THR A 12 6.57 5.17 -16.22
CA THR A 12 5.34 4.78 -16.91
C THR A 12 4.91 5.84 -17.92
N ALA A 13 4.94 7.12 -17.54
CA ALA A 13 4.58 8.26 -18.38
C ALA A 13 5.42 8.30 -19.65
N ASP A 14 6.73 8.10 -19.54
CA ASP A 14 7.67 8.12 -20.65
C ASP A 14 7.39 7.01 -21.68
N ILE A 15 6.95 5.82 -21.21
CA ILE A 15 6.61 4.70 -22.11
C ILE A 15 5.24 4.89 -22.77
N ILE A 16 4.25 5.32 -22.02
CA ILE A 16 2.88 5.49 -22.51
C ILE A 16 2.76 6.74 -23.39
N GLY A 17 3.58 7.76 -23.14
CA GLY A 17 3.53 9.05 -23.83
C GLY A 17 2.47 9.99 -23.25
N CYS A 18 2.37 10.08 -21.91
CA CYS A 18 1.43 10.94 -21.20
C CYS A 18 2.12 11.68 -20.05
N SER A 19 1.41 12.56 -19.36
CA SER A 19 1.94 13.22 -18.16
C SER A 19 2.09 12.23 -16.98
N ARG A 20 2.98 12.56 -16.04
CA ARG A 20 3.17 11.79 -14.81
C ARG A 20 1.87 11.57 -14.03
N GLN A 21 0.98 12.56 -14.01
CA GLN A 21 -0.31 12.48 -13.33
C GLN A 21 -1.27 11.49 -14.01
N GLU A 22 -1.32 11.53 -15.35
CA GLU A 22 -2.12 10.60 -16.14
C GLU A 22 -1.57 9.17 -16.09
N ALA A 23 -0.26 9.00 -15.87
CA ALA A 23 0.36 7.69 -15.77
C ALA A 23 0.03 6.94 -14.46
N LYS A 24 -0.33 7.65 -13.38
CA LYS A 24 -0.59 7.05 -12.06
C LYS A 24 -1.56 5.86 -12.06
N PRO A 25 -2.75 5.94 -12.68
CA PRO A 25 -3.68 4.80 -12.76
C PRO A 25 -3.11 3.60 -13.52
N HIS A 26 -2.20 3.85 -14.47
CA HIS A 26 -1.63 2.81 -15.34
C HIS A 26 -0.44 2.11 -14.72
N THR A 27 0.33 2.80 -13.86
CA THR A 27 1.59 2.29 -13.30
C THR A 27 1.40 0.94 -12.60
N PHE A 28 0.38 0.79 -11.78
CA PHE A 28 0.13 -0.42 -11.02
C PHE A 28 -0.99 -1.31 -11.59
N LYS A 29 -1.60 -0.92 -12.71
CA LYS A 29 -2.67 -1.71 -13.35
C LYS A 29 -2.26 -3.16 -13.63
N PRO A 30 -1.05 -3.46 -14.15
CA PRO A 30 -0.62 -4.85 -14.35
C PRO A 30 -0.42 -5.61 -13.04
N LEU A 31 -0.11 -4.93 -11.92
CA LEU A 31 -0.03 -5.56 -10.60
C LEU A 31 -1.37 -6.16 -10.15
N TYR A 32 -2.48 -5.57 -10.59
CA TYR A 32 -3.83 -6.07 -10.35
C TYR A 32 -4.39 -6.93 -11.51
N GLY A 33 -3.52 -7.25 -12.48
CA GLY A 33 -3.86 -8.11 -13.62
C GLY A 33 -4.59 -7.41 -14.76
N GLY A 34 -4.66 -6.06 -14.75
CA GLY A 34 -5.24 -5.29 -15.84
C GLY A 34 -4.29 -5.21 -17.04
N MET A 35 -4.77 -5.66 -18.21
CA MET A 35 -4.01 -5.67 -19.47
C MET A 35 -4.72 -4.94 -20.61
N SER A 36 -5.92 -4.40 -20.36
CA SER A 36 -6.70 -3.67 -21.35
C SER A 36 -6.29 -2.21 -21.45
N GLY A 37 -6.34 -1.63 -22.63
CA GLY A 37 -6.03 -0.22 -22.88
C GLY A 37 -5.61 0.04 -24.32
N THR A 38 -5.04 1.22 -24.56
CA THR A 38 -4.42 1.60 -25.84
C THR A 38 -3.21 0.70 -26.15
N ASP A 39 -2.71 0.77 -27.36
CA ASP A 39 -1.53 -0.06 -27.75
C ASP A 39 -0.28 0.31 -26.96
N ASN A 40 -0.09 1.59 -26.62
CA ASN A 40 1.04 2.01 -25.78
C ASN A 40 0.90 1.49 -24.34
N GLU A 41 -0.30 1.54 -23.79
CA GLU A 41 -0.58 0.98 -22.46
C GLU A 41 -0.34 -0.54 -22.44
N LYS A 42 -0.82 -1.26 -23.46
CA LYS A 42 -0.58 -2.72 -23.59
C LYS A 42 0.91 -3.04 -23.71
N LYS A 43 1.68 -2.22 -24.46
CA LYS A 43 3.15 -2.34 -24.53
C LYS A 43 3.77 -2.17 -23.15
N TYR A 44 3.36 -1.14 -22.39
CA TYR A 44 3.82 -0.92 -21.02
C TYR A 44 3.50 -2.11 -20.12
N TYR A 45 2.23 -2.59 -20.11
CA TYR A 45 1.84 -3.72 -19.26
C TYR A 45 2.64 -4.98 -19.57
N SER A 46 2.89 -5.25 -20.85
CA SER A 46 3.72 -6.38 -21.29
C SER A 46 5.18 -6.21 -20.84
N ALA A 47 5.74 -5.01 -20.97
CA ALA A 47 7.09 -4.69 -20.50
C ALA A 47 7.20 -4.79 -18.98
N PHE A 48 6.19 -4.35 -18.24
CA PHE A 48 6.11 -4.46 -16.78
C PHE A 48 6.17 -5.93 -16.32
N LEU A 49 5.33 -6.79 -16.89
CA LEU A 49 5.32 -8.21 -16.53
C LEU A 49 6.60 -8.95 -16.97
N LYS A 50 7.24 -8.49 -18.04
CA LYS A 50 8.57 -9.02 -18.46
C LYS A 50 9.67 -8.59 -17.47
N LYS A 51 9.60 -7.36 -16.98
CA LYS A 51 10.55 -6.81 -15.99
C LYS A 51 10.38 -7.48 -14.61
N TYR A 52 9.15 -7.82 -14.24
CA TYR A 52 8.80 -8.41 -12.95
C TYR A 52 8.09 -9.76 -13.12
N PRO A 53 8.78 -10.81 -13.59
CA PRO A 53 8.17 -12.09 -13.93
C PRO A 53 7.51 -12.79 -12.74
N ASP A 54 8.02 -12.56 -11.53
CA ASP A 54 7.49 -13.16 -10.29
C ASP A 54 6.06 -12.70 -9.97
N ILE A 55 5.64 -11.53 -10.48
CA ILE A 55 4.25 -11.05 -10.32
C ILE A 55 3.28 -12.02 -10.98
N LYS A 56 3.60 -12.52 -12.16
CA LYS A 56 2.75 -13.51 -12.86
C LYS A 56 2.63 -14.80 -12.05
N VAL A 57 3.74 -15.31 -11.55
CA VAL A 57 3.78 -16.53 -10.71
C VAL A 57 2.98 -16.31 -9.43
N TRP A 58 3.13 -15.15 -8.81
CA TRP A 58 2.37 -14.79 -7.61
C TRP A 58 0.85 -14.70 -7.90
N HIS A 59 0.44 -14.10 -9.02
CA HIS A 59 -0.96 -14.05 -9.44
C HIS A 59 -1.57 -15.44 -9.62
N GLU A 60 -0.83 -16.36 -10.24
CA GLU A 60 -1.26 -17.74 -10.45
C GLU A 60 -1.45 -18.46 -9.10
N LYS A 61 -0.48 -18.33 -8.19
CA LYS A 61 -0.56 -18.90 -6.84
C LYS A 61 -1.76 -18.39 -6.05
N LEU A 62 -2.03 -17.07 -6.08
CA LEU A 62 -3.19 -16.48 -5.40
C LEU A 62 -4.52 -17.02 -5.95
N GLN A 63 -4.63 -17.12 -7.28
CA GLN A 63 -5.84 -17.65 -7.92
C GLN A 63 -6.05 -19.13 -7.60
N ASP A 64 -4.99 -19.93 -7.63
CA ASP A 64 -5.05 -21.35 -7.27
C ASP A 64 -5.41 -21.54 -5.79
N GLU A 65 -4.89 -20.72 -4.91
CA GLU A 65 -5.26 -20.73 -3.49
C GLU A 65 -6.75 -20.40 -3.31
N ALA A 66 -7.23 -19.31 -3.92
CA ALA A 66 -8.62 -18.90 -3.85
C ALA A 66 -9.59 -19.96 -4.40
N ILE A 67 -9.23 -20.63 -5.52
CA ILE A 67 -10.06 -21.69 -6.11
C ILE A 67 -10.11 -22.91 -5.21
N ARG A 68 -8.95 -23.35 -4.69
CA ARG A 68 -8.82 -24.59 -3.92
C ARG A 68 -9.31 -24.44 -2.49
N ARG A 69 -8.91 -23.38 -1.81
CA ARG A 69 -9.17 -23.16 -0.38
C ARG A 69 -10.35 -22.24 -0.11
N LYS A 70 -10.87 -21.57 -1.14
CA LYS A 70 -11.93 -20.55 -1.05
C LYS A 70 -11.52 -19.34 -0.17
N VAL A 71 -10.23 -19.18 0.07
CA VAL A 71 -9.65 -18.11 0.89
C VAL A 71 -8.26 -17.80 0.37
N VAL A 72 -7.86 -16.53 0.50
CA VAL A 72 -6.48 -16.05 0.32
C VAL A 72 -6.01 -15.53 1.67
N THR A 73 -4.82 -15.96 2.10
CA THR A 73 -4.24 -15.59 3.38
C THR A 73 -3.01 -14.72 3.18
N LEU A 74 -2.97 -13.56 3.84
CA LEU A 74 -1.82 -12.67 3.86
C LEU A 74 -0.74 -13.20 4.83
N PRO A 75 0.52 -12.72 4.69
CA PRO A 75 1.60 -13.04 5.64
C PRO A 75 1.26 -12.70 7.10
N THR A 76 0.42 -11.69 7.35
CA THR A 76 -0.08 -11.31 8.68
C THR A 76 -1.13 -12.26 9.25
N GLY A 77 -1.57 -13.26 8.47
CA GLY A 77 -2.66 -14.16 8.85
C GLY A 77 -4.06 -13.65 8.49
N ARG A 78 -4.19 -12.41 7.98
CA ARG A 78 -5.48 -11.88 7.48
C ARG A 78 -5.99 -12.74 6.32
N GLN A 79 -7.29 -13.01 6.31
CA GLN A 79 -7.93 -13.85 5.30
C GLN A 79 -9.01 -13.11 4.53
N TYR A 80 -9.05 -13.35 3.22
CA TYR A 80 -10.10 -12.90 2.31
C TYR A 80 -10.82 -14.09 1.75
N ALA A 81 -12.11 -14.21 2.04
CA ALA A 81 -12.95 -15.34 1.59
C ALA A 81 -13.46 -15.14 0.17
N PHE A 82 -13.31 -16.17 -0.65
CA PHE A 82 -13.81 -16.26 -2.02
C PHE A 82 -14.62 -17.56 -2.22
N PRO A 83 -15.76 -17.74 -1.53
CA PRO A 83 -16.48 -19.02 -1.50
C PRO A 83 -16.95 -19.49 -2.88
N LYS A 84 -17.16 -18.55 -3.81
CA LYS A 84 -17.58 -18.79 -5.19
C LYS A 84 -16.44 -18.71 -6.22
N ALA A 85 -15.18 -18.74 -5.78
CA ALA A 85 -14.06 -18.72 -6.73
C ALA A 85 -13.97 -20.04 -7.50
N GLU A 86 -13.91 -19.94 -8.83
CA GLU A 86 -13.90 -21.08 -9.74
C GLU A 86 -12.89 -20.84 -10.86
N ARG A 87 -12.38 -21.93 -11.46
CA ARG A 87 -11.56 -21.89 -12.65
C ARG A 87 -12.42 -21.47 -13.86
N MET A 88 -11.95 -20.46 -14.60
CA MET A 88 -12.68 -20.03 -15.79
C MET A 88 -12.24 -20.81 -17.04
N PRO A 89 -13.15 -21.07 -18.02
CA PRO A 89 -12.81 -21.82 -19.24
C PRO A 89 -11.65 -21.23 -20.06
N TRP A 90 -11.50 -19.91 -20.03
CA TRP A 90 -10.42 -19.18 -20.73
C TRP A 90 -9.14 -19.04 -19.89
N GLY A 91 -9.04 -19.71 -18.75
CA GLY A 91 -7.94 -19.61 -17.81
C GLY A 91 -8.17 -18.58 -16.70
N GLY A 92 -7.35 -18.68 -15.65
CA GLY A 92 -7.50 -17.82 -14.46
C GLY A 92 -8.68 -18.21 -13.57
N SER A 93 -9.19 -17.25 -12.80
CA SER A 93 -10.30 -17.47 -11.86
C SER A 93 -11.40 -16.43 -12.01
N SER A 94 -12.62 -16.79 -11.61
CA SER A 94 -13.63 -15.79 -11.24
C SER A 94 -13.07 -14.92 -10.11
N PHE A 95 -13.50 -13.65 -10.02
CA PHE A 95 -12.96 -12.67 -9.04
C PHE A 95 -11.45 -12.39 -9.19
N SER A 96 -10.85 -12.66 -10.35
CA SER A 96 -9.40 -12.53 -10.58
C SER A 96 -8.82 -11.18 -10.13
N THR A 97 -9.51 -10.06 -10.39
CA THR A 97 -9.06 -8.73 -9.96
C THR A 97 -9.09 -8.57 -8.45
N GLN A 98 -10.16 -8.99 -7.79
CA GLN A 98 -10.30 -8.91 -6.33
C GLN A 98 -9.26 -9.80 -5.63
N ILE A 99 -9.05 -11.03 -6.12
CA ILE A 99 -8.07 -11.98 -5.60
C ILE A 99 -6.65 -11.39 -5.62
N LYS A 100 -6.30 -10.61 -6.64
CA LYS A 100 -4.99 -9.96 -6.76
C LYS A 100 -4.92 -8.63 -5.98
N ASN A 101 -6.02 -7.87 -5.96
CA ASN A 101 -6.05 -6.54 -5.36
C ASN A 101 -6.14 -6.59 -3.83
N TYR A 102 -7.06 -7.41 -3.26
CA TYR A 102 -7.31 -7.42 -1.83
C TYR A 102 -6.07 -7.70 -0.97
N PRO A 103 -5.18 -8.64 -1.32
CA PRO A 103 -3.94 -8.83 -0.57
C PRO A 103 -3.05 -7.58 -0.55
N VAL A 104 -2.89 -6.89 -1.68
CA VAL A 104 -2.03 -5.69 -1.78
C VAL A 104 -2.63 -4.53 -0.99
N GLN A 105 -3.89 -4.19 -1.27
CA GLN A 105 -4.57 -3.09 -0.60
C GLN A 105 -4.78 -3.37 0.88
N GLY A 106 -5.17 -4.58 1.23
CA GLY A 106 -5.39 -4.97 2.61
C GLY A 106 -4.12 -4.97 3.44
N PHE A 107 -3.00 -5.42 2.89
CA PHE A 107 -1.71 -5.34 3.59
C PHE A 107 -1.33 -3.87 3.85
N ALA A 108 -1.46 -3.00 2.84
CA ALA A 108 -1.11 -1.59 2.97
C ALA A 108 -2.03 -0.85 3.96
N THR A 109 -3.35 -0.98 3.81
CA THR A 109 -4.30 -0.13 4.56
C THR A 109 -4.86 -0.79 5.82
N ALA A 110 -5.00 -2.12 5.84
CA ALA A 110 -5.60 -2.82 6.96
C ALA A 110 -4.59 -3.48 7.91
N ASP A 111 -3.32 -3.61 7.51
CA ASP A 111 -2.26 -4.15 8.38
C ASP A 111 -1.23 -3.06 8.74
N ILE A 112 -0.65 -2.36 7.76
CA ILE A 112 0.39 -1.34 8.00
C ILE A 112 -0.17 -0.14 8.76
N VAL A 113 -1.28 0.46 8.31
CA VAL A 113 -1.83 1.68 8.93
C VAL A 113 -2.26 1.46 10.39
N PRO A 114 -2.99 0.39 10.77
CA PRO A 114 -3.31 0.13 12.18
C PRO A 114 -2.06 -0.07 13.05
N LEU A 115 -1.02 -0.75 12.55
CA LEU A 115 0.23 -0.90 13.30
C LEU A 115 0.96 0.43 13.50
N ALA A 116 0.90 1.32 12.51
CA ALA A 116 1.40 2.68 12.64
C ALA A 116 0.62 3.44 13.71
N CYS A 117 -0.72 3.37 13.68
CA CYS A 117 -1.57 4.02 14.69
C CYS A 117 -1.25 3.54 16.12
N ILE A 118 -1.06 2.24 16.32
CA ILE A 118 -0.66 1.67 17.61
C ILE A 118 0.68 2.26 18.05
N GLY A 119 1.68 2.26 17.14
CA GLY A 119 2.99 2.82 17.44
C GLY A 119 2.99 4.30 17.77
N ILE A 120 2.19 5.07 17.03
CA ILE A 120 2.02 6.50 17.29
C ILE A 120 1.35 6.72 18.65
N GLN A 121 0.26 6.00 18.94
CA GLN A 121 -0.46 6.12 20.20
C GLN A 121 0.45 5.84 21.41
N GLU A 122 1.23 4.76 21.37
CA GLU A 122 2.20 4.43 22.42
C GLU A 122 3.24 5.55 22.62
N LEU A 123 3.69 6.19 21.53
CA LEU A 123 4.61 7.31 21.60
C LEU A 123 3.96 8.58 22.16
N LEU A 124 2.72 8.91 21.76
CA LEU A 124 1.98 10.04 22.31
C LEU A 124 1.78 9.90 23.83
N GLU A 125 1.42 8.70 24.28
CA GLU A 125 1.27 8.39 25.73
C GLU A 125 2.61 8.47 26.47
N LYS A 126 3.67 7.86 25.92
CA LYS A 126 5.03 7.91 26.49
C LYS A 126 5.52 9.34 26.66
N HIS A 127 5.24 10.20 25.70
CA HIS A 127 5.62 11.60 25.71
C HIS A 127 4.62 12.50 26.45
N LYS A 128 3.53 11.92 27.01
CA LYS A 128 2.49 12.60 27.79
C LYS A 128 1.90 13.79 27.03
N THR A 129 1.63 13.62 25.73
CA THR A 129 0.99 14.64 24.91
C THR A 129 -0.51 14.73 25.23
N LYS A 130 -1.11 15.89 24.93
CA LYS A 130 -2.55 16.11 24.95
C LYS A 130 -3.18 15.94 23.57
N SER A 131 -2.33 15.83 22.54
CA SER A 131 -2.72 15.61 21.16
C SER A 131 -3.28 14.20 20.95
N LEU A 132 -4.18 14.06 19.99
CA LEU A 132 -4.95 12.82 19.77
C LEU A 132 -4.88 12.39 18.30
N LEU A 133 -4.84 11.09 18.06
CA LEU A 133 -5.20 10.54 16.76
C LEU A 133 -6.72 10.60 16.59
N ILE A 134 -7.20 11.19 15.50
CA ILE A 134 -8.64 11.44 15.31
C ILE A 134 -9.23 10.72 14.10
N ASN A 135 -8.43 10.38 13.10
CA ASN A 135 -8.94 9.73 11.91
C ASN A 135 -7.84 9.01 11.11
N THR A 136 -8.26 8.09 10.26
CA THR A 136 -7.45 7.49 9.19
C THR A 136 -8.23 7.53 7.89
N VAL A 137 -7.59 7.90 6.78
CA VAL A 137 -8.18 7.90 5.45
C VAL A 137 -7.24 7.24 4.47
N HIS A 138 -7.59 6.03 4.03
CA HIS A 138 -6.74 5.17 3.21
C HIS A 138 -5.37 4.89 3.86
N ASP A 139 -4.33 5.56 3.40
CA ASP A 139 -2.94 5.46 3.84
C ASP A 139 -2.50 6.67 4.70
N SER A 140 -3.40 7.60 4.98
CA SER A 140 -3.12 8.78 5.81
C SER A 140 -3.66 8.64 7.23
N ILE A 141 -2.93 9.21 8.19
CA ILE A 141 -3.27 9.26 9.60
C ILE A 141 -3.40 10.73 10.00
N VAL A 142 -4.48 11.07 10.69
CA VAL A 142 -4.79 12.45 11.08
C VAL A 142 -4.74 12.59 12.60
N ALA A 143 -4.01 13.59 13.07
CA ALA A 143 -3.92 13.95 14.48
C ALA A 143 -4.45 15.37 14.71
N ASP A 144 -5.18 15.55 15.82
CA ASP A 144 -5.49 16.86 16.38
C ASP A 144 -4.38 17.24 17.34
N VAL A 145 -3.69 18.34 17.03
CA VAL A 145 -2.45 18.73 17.70
C VAL A 145 -2.75 19.80 18.74
N PHE A 146 -2.48 19.49 20.01
CA PHE A 146 -2.58 20.50 21.07
C PHE A 146 -1.52 21.60 20.87
N PRO A 147 -1.88 22.90 20.99
CA PRO A 147 -0.95 23.99 20.77
C PRO A 147 0.35 23.86 21.56
N GLY A 148 1.48 23.99 20.87
CA GLY A 148 2.82 23.85 21.43
C GLY A 148 3.37 22.42 21.48
N GLU A 149 2.63 21.44 20.95
CA GLU A 149 3.09 20.05 20.84
C GLU A 149 3.50 19.63 19.41
N GLU A 150 3.51 20.55 18.45
CA GLU A 150 3.67 20.30 17.02
C GLU A 150 4.91 19.45 16.72
N HIS A 151 6.09 19.84 17.24
CA HIS A 151 7.33 19.10 17.03
C HIS A 151 7.32 17.70 17.66
N ARG A 152 6.73 17.58 18.85
CA ARG A 152 6.63 16.31 19.56
C ARG A 152 5.68 15.36 18.86
N VAL A 153 4.54 15.85 18.40
CA VAL A 153 3.57 15.06 17.64
C VAL A 153 4.16 14.65 16.28
N ALA A 154 4.82 15.55 15.57
CA ALA A 154 5.53 15.23 14.33
C ALA A 154 6.54 14.11 14.51
N PHE A 155 7.34 14.15 15.59
CA PHE A 155 8.25 13.06 15.97
C PHE A 155 7.49 11.75 16.21
N CYS A 156 6.39 11.76 16.97
CA CYS A 156 5.59 10.57 17.26
C CYS A 156 4.98 9.97 15.99
N LEU A 157 4.41 10.80 15.11
CA LEU A 157 3.84 10.38 13.84
C LEU A 157 4.89 9.72 12.95
N ASN A 158 6.01 10.40 12.73
CA ASN A 158 7.10 9.88 11.90
C ASN A 158 7.67 8.57 12.47
N SER A 159 8.02 8.56 13.74
CA SER A 159 8.63 7.40 14.38
C SER A 159 7.67 6.21 14.48
N GLY A 160 6.39 6.44 14.72
CA GLY A 160 5.37 5.39 14.77
C GLY A 160 5.13 4.76 13.40
N CYS A 161 5.08 5.58 12.34
CA CYS A 161 4.96 5.07 10.97
C CYS A 161 6.19 4.26 10.54
N LEU A 162 7.40 4.77 10.74
CA LEU A 162 8.63 4.06 10.37
C LEU A 162 8.88 2.82 11.24
N GLY A 163 8.41 2.84 12.50
CA GLY A 163 8.49 1.72 13.42
C GLY A 163 7.68 0.48 13.02
N VAL A 164 6.77 0.60 12.04
CA VAL A 164 5.98 -0.52 11.52
C VAL A 164 6.87 -1.63 10.98
N ILE A 165 8.01 -1.31 10.37
CA ILE A 165 8.96 -2.31 9.83
C ILE A 165 9.39 -3.28 10.93
N GLN A 166 9.81 -2.75 12.08
CA GLN A 166 10.23 -3.57 13.21
C GLN A 166 9.05 -4.33 13.83
N ARG A 167 7.88 -3.69 13.95
CA ARG A 167 6.66 -4.35 14.47
C ARG A 167 6.22 -5.53 13.60
N MET A 168 6.29 -5.39 12.27
CA MET A 168 5.99 -6.49 11.35
C MET A 168 6.92 -7.68 11.58
N LYS A 169 8.20 -7.43 11.84
CA LYS A 169 9.16 -8.48 12.15
C LYS A 169 8.87 -9.14 13.49
N ASP A 170 8.62 -8.36 14.53
CA ASP A 170 8.43 -8.86 15.89
C ASP A 170 7.12 -9.62 16.06
N MET A 171 6.03 -9.14 15.44
CA MET A 171 4.70 -9.71 15.60
C MET A 171 4.40 -10.85 14.62
N TYR A 172 4.91 -10.76 13.40
CA TYR A 172 4.54 -11.69 12.31
C TYR A 172 5.73 -12.42 11.70
N GLY A 173 6.96 -12.11 12.10
CA GLY A 173 8.17 -12.65 11.48
C GLY A 173 8.39 -12.18 10.04
N ILE A 174 7.72 -11.09 9.63
CA ILE A 174 7.82 -10.54 8.27
C ILE A 174 9.04 -9.64 8.17
N ASP A 175 9.98 -10.02 7.32
CA ASP A 175 11.13 -9.18 6.98
C ASP A 175 10.71 -8.16 5.90
N PHE A 176 10.15 -7.03 6.35
CA PHE A 176 9.67 -5.96 5.48
C PHE A 176 10.86 -5.18 4.93
N ASN A 177 11.28 -5.51 3.73
CA ASN A 177 12.53 -5.04 3.16
C ASN A 177 12.38 -3.87 2.16
N ILE A 178 11.20 -3.27 2.09
CA ILE A 178 10.93 -2.06 1.29
C ILE A 178 10.95 -0.85 2.23
N PRO A 179 11.67 0.24 1.88
CA PRO A 179 11.63 1.46 2.68
C PRO A 179 10.21 2.04 2.71
N LEU A 180 9.78 2.44 3.91
CA LEU A 180 8.60 3.28 4.07
C LEU A 180 9.06 4.74 4.10
N ASP A 181 8.25 5.60 3.53
CA ASP A 181 8.44 7.04 3.57
C ASP A 181 7.20 7.71 4.16
N VAL A 182 7.39 8.84 4.83
CA VAL A 182 6.33 9.55 5.55
C VAL A 182 6.41 11.03 5.20
N GLU A 183 5.37 11.55 4.56
CA GLU A 183 5.20 12.98 4.38
C GLU A 183 4.30 13.53 5.49
N LEU A 184 4.82 14.45 6.29
CA LEU A 184 4.05 15.15 7.30
C LEU A 184 3.52 16.48 6.76
N LYS A 185 2.25 16.76 7.06
CA LYS A 185 1.61 18.05 6.75
C LYS A 185 0.95 18.62 7.99
N VAL A 186 0.99 19.92 8.15
CA VAL A 186 0.35 20.65 9.23
C VAL A 186 -0.48 21.82 8.71
N GLY A 187 -1.59 22.12 9.34
CA GLY A 187 -2.45 23.25 9.02
C GLY A 187 -3.49 23.49 10.11
N SER A 188 -4.17 24.63 10.04
CA SER A 188 -5.29 24.95 10.95
C SER A 188 -6.58 24.17 10.64
N ASN A 189 -6.63 23.56 9.48
CA ASN A 189 -7.71 22.68 9.01
C ASN A 189 -7.17 21.72 7.97
N TRP A 190 -7.97 20.73 7.58
CA TRP A 190 -7.52 19.67 6.65
C TRP A 190 -7.30 20.14 5.21
N LEU A 191 -7.96 21.23 4.79
CA LEU A 191 -7.84 21.77 3.44
C LEU A 191 -6.52 22.55 3.26
N ASP A 192 -6.15 23.34 4.27
CA ASP A 192 -5.03 24.28 4.22
C ASP A 192 -3.82 23.73 4.95
N THR A 193 -3.28 22.60 4.46
CA THR A 193 -2.08 21.99 5.03
C THR A 193 -0.84 22.34 4.21
N LYS A 194 0.32 22.45 4.90
CA LYS A 194 1.65 22.61 4.30
C LYS A 194 2.57 21.51 4.79
N VAL A 195 3.55 21.15 3.96
CA VAL A 195 4.59 20.20 4.36
C VAL A 195 5.26 20.72 5.64
N TYR A 196 5.37 19.83 6.62
CA TYR A 196 6.06 20.09 7.87
C TYR A 196 7.53 19.77 7.68
N ALA A 197 8.39 20.79 7.76
CA ALA A 197 9.83 20.68 7.58
C ALA A 197 10.56 20.37 8.90
#